data_4a800392ba64621cf65190afcd4989a8
#
_entry.id   4a800392ba64621cf65190afcd4989a8
#
_cell.length_a   1.000
_cell.length_b   1.000
_cell.length_c   1.000
_cell.angle_alpha   90.00
_cell.angle_beta   90.00
_cell.angle_gamma   90.00
#
_symmetry.space_group_name_H-M   'P 1'
#
loop_
_entity.id
_entity.type
_entity.pdbx_description
1 polymer ?
#
loop_
_entity_poly.entity_id
_entity_poly.type
_entity_poly.pdbx_seq_one_letter_code
_entity_poly.pdbx_strand_id
1 'polypeptide(L)'
;TRTDQISKWDRLVASAFLQLDIAKGLTFKTIGSYNYFTKGYDGYTPYNPRTFGSKDRKDSYSINQNQNSEIALESFVNYDWSNAHHRVSAMAGFSISDTDGVWLNTSASDFPADNIRQISLTNDPSSKNTNGGRDLKTRYQSYFGRLTYSLNDRYILTATVRRDGSSNFGSGNRYGTFPSASLAWRLSEENFIKNLNLFSNLKIRAGWGQTGNAGSGTSLSV
;
A
#
# COMPACT_ATOMS: atom_id res chain seq x y z
N THR A 1 -12.34 -35.43 11.83
CA THR A 1 -13.16 -34.51 11.02
C THR A 1 -12.28 -33.41 10.51
N ARG A 2 -12.13 -33.29 9.19
CA ARG A 2 -11.26 -32.33 8.52
C ARG A 2 -12.13 -31.16 8.08
N THR A 3 -11.76 -29.96 8.49
CA THR A 3 -12.33 -28.72 7.95
C THR A 3 -11.76 -28.52 6.54
N ASP A 4 -12.61 -28.37 5.55
CA ASP A 4 -12.22 -28.06 4.19
C ASP A 4 -12.29 -26.56 3.99
N GLN A 5 -11.17 -25.97 3.55
CA GLN A 5 -11.06 -24.53 3.30
C GLN A 5 -10.43 -24.31 1.93
N ILE A 6 -11.10 -23.54 1.11
CA ILE A 6 -10.61 -23.15 -0.20
C ILE A 6 -10.55 -21.64 -0.25
N SER A 7 -9.38 -21.11 -0.55
CA SER A 7 -9.20 -19.67 -0.80
C SER A 7 -8.81 -19.47 -2.26
N LYS A 8 -9.52 -18.57 -2.94
CA LYS A 8 -9.22 -18.13 -4.30
C LYS A 8 -9.02 -16.64 -4.28
N TRP A 9 -8.02 -16.17 -4.99
CA TRP A 9 -7.80 -14.74 -5.13
C TRP A 9 -7.28 -14.45 -6.53
N ASP A 10 -7.76 -13.34 -7.06
CA ASP A 10 -7.36 -12.83 -8.35
C ASP A 10 -6.90 -11.39 -8.17
N ARG A 11 -5.89 -11.00 -8.91
CA ARG A 11 -5.37 -9.65 -8.89
C ARG A 11 -5.07 -9.19 -10.30
N LEU A 12 -5.60 -8.02 -10.65
CA LEU A 12 -5.26 -7.30 -11.86
C LEU A 12 -4.55 -5.99 -11.49
N VAL A 13 -3.36 -5.79 -12.03
CA VAL A 13 -2.64 -4.53 -11.92
C VAL A 13 -2.37 -4.02 -13.33
N ALA A 14 -2.84 -2.82 -13.61
CA ALA A 14 -2.60 -2.13 -14.87
C ALA A 14 -2.02 -0.75 -14.58
N SER A 15 -1.03 -0.33 -15.35
CA SER A 15 -0.49 1.02 -15.27
C SER A 15 -0.11 1.53 -16.65
N ALA A 16 -0.26 2.83 -16.84
CA ALA A 16 0.19 3.56 -18.01
C ALA A 16 0.89 4.84 -17.56
N PHE A 17 1.86 5.28 -18.33
CA PHE A 17 2.53 6.54 -18.05
C PHE A 17 2.71 7.37 -19.31
N LEU A 18 2.80 8.68 -19.12
CA LEU A 18 3.22 9.64 -20.12
C LEU A 18 4.43 10.38 -19.58
N GLN A 19 5.47 10.50 -20.38
CA GLN A 19 6.64 11.30 -20.08
C GLN A 19 6.88 12.29 -21.22
N LEU A 20 7.13 13.55 -20.84
CA LEU A 20 7.41 14.65 -21.75
C LEU A 20 8.72 15.31 -21.33
N ASP A 21 9.65 15.40 -22.26
CA ASP A 21 10.87 16.19 -22.11
C ASP A 21 10.55 17.62 -22.55
N ILE A 22 10.32 18.51 -21.57
CA ILE A 22 9.85 19.89 -21.81
C ILE A 22 10.99 20.79 -22.29
N ALA A 23 12.15 20.65 -21.65
CA ALA A 23 13.35 21.39 -21.97
C ALA A 23 14.59 20.59 -21.53
N LYS A 24 15.79 21.07 -21.86
CA LYS A 24 17.03 20.41 -21.41
C LYS A 24 17.07 20.26 -19.90
N GLY A 25 17.07 19.02 -19.45
CA GLY A 25 17.08 18.67 -18.02
C GLY A 25 15.71 18.79 -17.32
N LEU A 26 14.64 19.22 -18.02
CA LEU A 26 13.30 19.36 -17.43
C LEU A 26 12.35 18.33 -18.04
N THR A 27 11.88 17.39 -17.23
CA THR A 27 10.94 16.35 -17.62
C THR A 27 9.68 16.39 -16.77
N PHE A 28 8.53 16.16 -17.40
CA PHE A 28 7.26 15.91 -16.72
C PHE A 28 6.91 14.44 -16.89
N LYS A 29 6.46 13.79 -15.82
CA LYS A 29 5.95 12.43 -15.89
C LYS A 29 4.64 12.31 -15.13
N THR A 30 3.69 11.59 -15.72
CA THR A 30 2.45 11.20 -15.07
C THR A 30 2.23 9.72 -15.22
N ILE A 31 1.75 9.07 -14.16
CA ILE A 31 1.52 7.64 -14.07
C ILE A 31 0.10 7.43 -13.54
N GLY A 32 -0.74 6.77 -14.34
CA GLY A 32 -2.03 6.28 -13.90
C GLY A 32 -1.96 4.79 -13.62
N SER A 33 -2.56 4.33 -12.53
CA SER A 33 -2.61 2.92 -12.18
C SER A 33 -3.99 2.49 -11.70
N TYR A 34 -4.32 1.26 -12.00
CA TYR A 34 -5.50 0.56 -11.53
C TYR A 34 -5.08 -0.77 -10.90
N ASN A 35 -5.50 -1.00 -9.67
CA ASN A 35 -5.26 -2.25 -8.96
C ASN A 35 -6.62 -2.80 -8.51
N TYR A 36 -6.94 -4.00 -8.95
CA TYR A 36 -8.14 -4.72 -8.59
C TYR A 36 -7.74 -6.03 -7.93
N PHE A 37 -8.36 -6.31 -6.81
CA PHE A 37 -8.11 -7.51 -6.04
C PHE A 37 -9.43 -8.11 -5.56
N THR A 38 -9.64 -9.40 -5.82
CA THR A 38 -10.75 -10.16 -5.26
C THR A 38 -10.20 -11.34 -4.48
N LYS A 39 -10.84 -11.63 -3.34
CA LYS A 39 -10.54 -12.78 -2.50
C LYS A 39 -11.84 -13.48 -2.15
N GLY A 40 -11.98 -14.72 -2.61
CA GLY A 40 -13.01 -15.65 -2.21
C GLY A 40 -12.48 -16.63 -1.17
N TYR A 41 -13.31 -16.98 -0.23
CA TYR A 41 -13.04 -17.99 0.78
C TYR A 41 -14.29 -18.84 0.98
N ASP A 42 -14.14 -20.14 0.79
CA ASP A 42 -15.17 -21.16 1.06
C ASP A 42 -14.70 -22.03 2.22
N GLY A 43 -15.47 -22.13 3.26
CA GLY A 43 -15.15 -22.95 4.43
C GLY A 43 -16.30 -23.86 4.84
N TYR A 44 -16.04 -25.16 4.91
CA TYR A 44 -16.95 -26.14 5.50
C TYR A 44 -16.33 -26.74 6.75
N THR A 45 -17.08 -26.72 7.83
CA THR A 45 -16.73 -27.34 9.10
C THR A 45 -17.74 -28.46 9.37
N PRO A 46 -17.32 -29.74 9.30
CA PRO A 46 -18.22 -30.87 9.55
C PRO A 46 -18.58 -30.95 11.04
N TYR A 47 -19.72 -31.55 11.32
CA TYR A 47 -20.12 -31.88 12.70
C TYR A 47 -19.07 -32.76 13.38
N ASN A 48 -18.67 -32.40 14.59
CA ASN A 48 -17.77 -33.22 15.39
C ASN A 48 -18.40 -33.57 16.74
N PRO A 49 -18.89 -34.80 16.91
CA PRO A 49 -19.55 -35.25 18.13
C PRO A 49 -18.61 -35.32 19.37
N ARG A 50 -17.27 -35.26 19.13
CA ARG A 50 -16.28 -35.33 20.22
C ARG A 50 -15.96 -33.98 20.85
N THR A 51 -16.51 -32.88 20.35
CA THR A 51 -16.29 -31.56 20.94
C THR A 51 -17.17 -31.38 22.17
N PHE A 52 -16.54 -31.29 23.33
CA PHE A 52 -17.22 -31.19 24.62
C PHE A 52 -18.31 -30.12 24.66
N GLY A 53 -19.50 -30.49 25.12
CA GLY A 53 -20.47 -29.58 25.73
C GLY A 53 -21.62 -29.08 24.87
N SER A 54 -21.78 -29.46 23.60
CA SER A 54 -22.94 -29.03 22.85
C SER A 54 -23.59 -30.20 22.08
N LYS A 55 -24.79 -30.59 22.50
CA LYS A 55 -25.66 -31.54 21.77
C LYS A 55 -26.20 -30.94 20.46
N ASP A 56 -26.06 -29.62 20.27
CA ASP A 56 -26.66 -28.87 19.16
C ASP A 56 -25.61 -28.31 18.17
N ARG A 57 -24.39 -28.86 18.19
CA ARG A 57 -23.36 -28.37 17.27
C ARG A 57 -23.55 -29.05 15.92
N LYS A 58 -23.99 -28.22 14.97
CA LYS A 58 -24.28 -28.62 13.59
C LYS A 58 -23.04 -28.33 12.72
N ASP A 59 -22.92 -29.00 11.60
CA ASP A 59 -21.98 -28.61 10.55
C ASP A 59 -22.26 -27.20 10.05
N SER A 60 -21.28 -26.55 9.47
CA SER A 60 -21.42 -25.17 8.96
C SER A 60 -20.69 -24.98 7.64
N TYR A 61 -21.27 -24.17 6.79
CA TYR A 61 -20.66 -23.72 5.55
C TYR A 61 -20.73 -22.22 5.44
N SER A 62 -19.60 -21.60 5.06
CA SER A 62 -19.50 -20.16 4.87
C SER A 62 -18.80 -19.81 3.57
N ILE A 63 -19.28 -18.78 2.92
CA ILE A 63 -18.69 -18.16 1.76
C ILE A 63 -18.40 -16.70 2.10
N ASN A 64 -17.17 -16.29 1.92
CA ASN A 64 -16.75 -14.90 2.07
C ASN A 64 -16.19 -14.41 0.74
N GLN A 65 -16.61 -13.25 0.32
CA GLN A 65 -16.10 -12.59 -0.88
C GLN A 65 -15.74 -11.16 -0.58
N ASN A 66 -14.49 -10.80 -0.85
CA ASN A 66 -13.99 -9.44 -0.73
C ASN A 66 -13.47 -8.99 -2.10
N GLN A 67 -13.83 -7.79 -2.48
CA GLN A 67 -13.40 -7.14 -3.71
C GLN A 67 -12.92 -5.74 -3.36
N ASN A 68 -11.72 -5.41 -3.78
CA ASN A 68 -11.13 -4.09 -3.58
C ASN A 68 -10.64 -3.53 -4.91
N SER A 69 -10.81 -2.25 -5.11
CA SER A 69 -10.27 -1.52 -6.25
C SER A 69 -9.56 -0.25 -5.80
N GLU A 70 -8.47 0.06 -6.46
CA GLU A 70 -7.70 1.28 -6.25
C GLU A 70 -7.39 1.91 -7.60
N ILE A 71 -7.68 3.19 -7.71
CA ILE A 71 -7.26 4.03 -8.83
C ILE A 71 -6.27 5.05 -8.27
N ALA A 72 -5.10 5.16 -8.88
CA ALA A 72 -4.10 6.15 -8.47
C ALA A 72 -3.56 6.93 -9.66
N LEU A 73 -3.24 8.20 -9.41
CA LEU A 73 -2.55 9.09 -10.32
C LEU A 73 -1.38 9.72 -9.57
N GLU A 74 -0.20 9.64 -10.16
CA GLU A 74 0.99 10.34 -9.69
C GLU A 74 1.54 11.20 -10.82
N SER A 75 1.88 12.46 -10.51
CA SER A 75 2.43 13.38 -11.50
C SER A 75 3.55 14.18 -10.86
N PHE A 76 4.67 14.31 -11.58
CA PHE A 76 5.82 15.05 -11.07
C PHE A 76 6.65 15.66 -12.20
N VAL A 77 7.37 16.70 -11.84
CA VAL A 77 8.36 17.37 -12.67
C VAL A 77 9.73 17.08 -12.08
N ASN A 78 10.68 16.71 -12.91
CA ASN A 78 12.10 16.60 -12.56
C ASN A 78 12.88 17.67 -13.31
N TYR A 79 13.84 18.25 -12.61
CA TYR A 79 14.84 19.14 -13.18
C TYR A 79 16.23 18.67 -12.80
N ASP A 80 17.03 18.33 -13.80
CA ASP A 80 18.41 17.87 -13.65
C ASP A 80 19.35 18.86 -14.36
N TRP A 81 20.28 19.42 -13.60
CA TRP A 81 21.30 20.31 -14.09
C TRP A 81 22.67 19.90 -13.56
N SER A 82 23.68 19.95 -14.41
CA SER A 82 25.04 19.65 -14.01
C SER A 82 26.07 20.43 -14.80
N ASN A 83 27.19 20.71 -14.13
CA ASN A 83 28.42 21.20 -14.74
C ASN A 83 29.61 20.36 -14.20
N ALA A 84 30.84 20.82 -14.43
CA ALA A 84 32.06 20.11 -13.99
C ALA A 84 32.14 19.86 -12.48
N HIS A 85 31.54 20.72 -11.66
CA HIS A 85 31.66 20.67 -10.19
C HIS A 85 30.33 20.49 -9.46
N HIS A 86 29.23 20.87 -10.07
CA HIS A 86 27.92 20.94 -9.42
C HIS A 86 26.92 20.06 -10.16
N ARG A 87 26.16 19.30 -9.41
CA ARG A 87 24.99 18.58 -9.92
C ARG A 87 23.79 18.87 -9.02
N VAL A 88 22.71 19.29 -9.64
CA VAL A 88 21.41 19.56 -8.98
C VAL A 88 20.37 18.66 -9.60
N SER A 89 19.62 17.95 -8.76
CA SER A 89 18.42 17.23 -9.17
C SER A 89 17.28 17.67 -8.26
N ALA A 90 16.25 18.24 -8.85
CA ALA A 90 15.06 18.71 -8.14
C ALA A 90 13.82 18.00 -8.68
N MET A 91 12.92 17.58 -7.78
CA MET A 91 11.66 16.96 -8.12
C MET A 91 10.55 17.58 -7.29
N ALA A 92 9.41 17.85 -7.93
CA ALA A 92 8.19 18.23 -7.23
C ALA A 92 6.99 17.54 -7.89
N GLY A 93 6.05 17.09 -7.08
CA GLY A 93 4.90 16.37 -7.61
C GLY A 93 3.78 16.20 -6.60
N PHE A 94 2.73 15.55 -7.09
CA PHE A 94 1.60 15.16 -6.28
C PHE A 94 1.15 13.74 -6.65
N SER A 95 0.48 13.09 -5.72
CA SER A 95 -0.23 11.84 -5.97
C SER A 95 -1.60 11.86 -5.32
N ILE A 96 -2.55 11.17 -5.94
CA ILE A 96 -3.88 10.94 -5.40
C ILE A 96 -4.26 9.50 -5.67
N SER A 97 -4.84 8.83 -4.67
CA SER A 97 -5.43 7.51 -4.85
C SER A 97 -6.77 7.41 -4.15
N ASP A 98 -7.69 6.71 -4.81
CA ASP A 98 -9.00 6.36 -4.29
C ASP A 98 -9.09 4.85 -4.19
N THR A 99 -9.41 4.36 -3.00
CA THR A 99 -9.63 2.94 -2.72
C THR A 99 -11.07 2.74 -2.26
N ASP A 100 -11.74 1.75 -2.83
CA ASP A 100 -13.04 1.29 -2.35
C ASP A 100 -13.10 -0.24 -2.33
N GLY A 101 -14.05 -0.78 -1.56
CA GLY A 101 -14.24 -2.21 -1.43
C GLY A 101 -15.69 -2.60 -1.28
N VAL A 102 -15.97 -3.85 -1.63
CA VAL A 102 -17.25 -4.51 -1.38
C VAL A 102 -16.95 -5.85 -0.74
N TRP A 103 -17.68 -6.19 0.29
CA TRP A 103 -17.56 -7.48 0.93
C TRP A 103 -18.92 -8.14 1.13
N LEU A 104 -18.92 -9.46 1.02
CA LEU A 104 -20.09 -10.31 1.27
C LEU A 104 -19.65 -11.50 2.09
N ASN A 105 -20.40 -11.78 3.14
CA ASN A 105 -20.28 -13.00 3.92
C ASN A 105 -21.65 -13.65 3.96
N THR A 106 -21.71 -14.94 3.64
CA THR A 106 -22.92 -15.74 3.81
C THR A 106 -22.56 -17.08 4.43
N SER A 107 -23.39 -17.55 5.35
CA SER A 107 -23.20 -18.82 6.03
C SER A 107 -24.52 -19.48 6.39
N ALA A 108 -24.46 -20.76 6.60
CA ALA A 108 -25.55 -21.55 7.17
C ALA A 108 -24.97 -22.76 7.89
N SER A 109 -25.81 -23.43 8.71
CA SER A 109 -25.48 -24.67 9.39
C SER A 109 -26.60 -25.67 9.22
N ASP A 110 -26.36 -26.94 9.59
CA ASP A 110 -27.30 -28.04 9.55
C ASP A 110 -27.67 -28.46 8.10
N PHE A 111 -26.72 -29.08 7.44
CA PHE A 111 -26.91 -29.60 6.08
C PHE A 111 -27.34 -31.06 6.08
N PRO A 112 -28.14 -31.49 5.08
CA PRO A 112 -28.64 -32.86 4.99
C PRO A 112 -27.55 -33.93 4.87
N ALA A 113 -26.38 -33.55 4.35
CA ALA A 113 -25.22 -34.44 4.22
C ALA A 113 -23.91 -33.63 4.11
N ASP A 114 -22.81 -34.24 4.54
CA ASP A 114 -21.47 -33.64 4.61
C ASP A 114 -20.89 -33.17 3.25
N ASN A 115 -21.44 -33.66 2.15
CA ASN A 115 -20.99 -33.29 0.80
C ASN A 115 -21.77 -32.10 0.19
N ILE A 116 -22.77 -31.59 0.89
CA ILE A 116 -23.57 -30.45 0.41
C ILE A 116 -22.87 -29.15 0.78
N ARG A 117 -22.54 -28.34 -0.25
CA ARG A 117 -21.91 -27.03 -0.16
C ARG A 117 -22.79 -25.95 -0.78
N GLN A 118 -24.08 -25.93 -0.38
CA GLN A 118 -25.08 -25.05 -0.94
C GLN A 118 -25.94 -24.45 0.18
N ILE A 119 -25.77 -23.17 0.46
CA ILE A 119 -26.42 -22.42 1.57
C ILE A 119 -27.95 -22.59 1.55
N SER A 120 -28.54 -22.65 0.35
CA SER A 120 -30.01 -22.77 0.20
C SER A 120 -30.59 -24.10 0.72
N LEU A 121 -29.77 -25.16 0.83
CA LEU A 121 -30.20 -26.52 1.17
C LEU A 121 -30.00 -26.85 2.66
N THR A 122 -29.80 -25.87 3.52
CA THR A 122 -29.78 -26.12 4.98
C THR A 122 -31.13 -26.65 5.48
N ASN A 123 -31.10 -27.60 6.41
CA ASN A 123 -32.28 -28.05 7.15
C ASN A 123 -32.81 -27.00 8.13
N ASP A 124 -31.95 -26.05 8.52
CA ASP A 124 -32.31 -24.97 9.42
C ASP A 124 -32.26 -23.61 8.70
N PRO A 125 -33.35 -23.15 8.08
CA PRO A 125 -33.42 -21.86 7.42
C PRO A 125 -33.09 -20.68 8.32
N SER A 126 -33.28 -20.80 9.65
CA SER A 126 -33.00 -19.76 10.63
C SER A 126 -31.48 -19.56 10.86
N SER A 127 -30.66 -20.55 10.50
CA SER A 127 -29.21 -20.50 10.58
C SER A 127 -28.58 -19.68 9.46
N LYS A 128 -29.34 -19.31 8.41
CA LYS A 128 -28.84 -18.51 7.31
C LYS A 128 -28.49 -17.11 7.79
N ASN A 129 -27.24 -16.74 7.58
CA ASN A 129 -26.74 -15.42 7.89
C ASN A 129 -26.07 -14.85 6.64
N THR A 130 -26.52 -13.67 6.22
CA THR A 130 -25.91 -12.95 5.11
C THR A 130 -25.64 -11.52 5.54
N ASN A 131 -24.38 -11.15 5.51
CA ASN A 131 -23.90 -9.82 5.79
C ASN A 131 -23.06 -9.34 4.60
N GLY A 132 -23.23 -8.10 4.25
CA GLY A 132 -22.46 -7.51 3.17
C GLY A 132 -22.50 -6.02 3.23
N GLY A 133 -21.55 -5.39 2.58
CA GLY A 133 -21.48 -3.95 2.57
C GLY A 133 -20.45 -3.43 1.58
N ARG A 134 -20.41 -2.12 1.52
CA ARG A 134 -19.38 -1.37 0.81
C ARG A 134 -18.53 -0.64 1.84
N ASP A 135 -17.22 -0.77 1.71
CA ASP A 135 -16.28 0.00 2.52
C ASP A 135 -16.42 1.49 2.19
N LEU A 136 -16.15 2.32 3.17
CA LEU A 136 -16.07 3.75 2.92
C LEU A 136 -14.91 4.03 1.96
N LYS A 137 -15.19 4.82 0.93
CA LYS A 137 -14.15 5.23 -0.01
C LYS A 137 -13.06 6.00 0.71
N THR A 138 -11.84 5.47 0.65
CA THR A 138 -10.67 6.11 1.23
C THR A 138 -9.90 6.84 0.14
N ARG A 139 -9.60 8.12 0.38
CA ARG A 139 -8.78 8.95 -0.49
C ARG A 139 -7.49 9.31 0.23
N TYR A 140 -6.37 9.06 -0.46
CA TYR A 140 -5.06 9.57 -0.09
C TYR A 140 -4.62 10.63 -1.08
N GLN A 141 -3.99 11.68 -0.59
CA GLN A 141 -3.45 12.76 -1.39
C GLN A 141 -2.12 13.21 -0.83
N SER A 142 -1.12 13.31 -1.67
CA SER A 142 0.24 13.64 -1.24
C SER A 142 0.83 14.70 -2.16
N TYR A 143 1.57 15.63 -1.56
CA TYR A 143 2.45 16.57 -2.24
C TYR A 143 3.87 16.29 -1.80
N PHE A 144 4.80 16.27 -2.71
CA PHE A 144 6.18 15.95 -2.38
C PHE A 144 7.17 16.78 -3.18
N GLY A 145 8.31 17.03 -2.56
CA GLY A 145 9.44 17.69 -3.18
C GLY A 145 10.74 17.08 -2.69
N ARG A 146 11.71 16.99 -3.58
CA ARG A 146 13.07 16.52 -3.29
C ARG A 146 14.08 17.40 -4.00
N LEU A 147 15.13 17.75 -3.29
CA LEU A 147 16.30 18.41 -3.84
C LEU A 147 17.54 17.59 -3.48
N THR A 148 18.31 17.24 -4.47
CA THR A 148 19.63 16.62 -4.30
C THR A 148 20.68 17.54 -4.92
N TYR A 149 21.68 17.91 -4.14
CA TYR A 149 22.81 18.70 -4.58
C TYR A 149 24.10 17.91 -4.36
N SER A 150 24.93 17.85 -5.37
CA SER A 150 26.24 17.21 -5.30
C SER A 150 27.33 18.20 -5.71
N LEU A 151 28.34 18.35 -4.85
CA LEU A 151 29.52 19.17 -5.10
C LEU A 151 30.72 18.26 -5.34
N ASN A 152 31.36 18.41 -6.52
CA ASN A 152 32.53 17.62 -6.96
C ASN A 152 32.34 16.10 -6.86
N ASP A 153 31.08 15.61 -6.89
CA ASP A 153 30.73 14.22 -6.61
C ASP A 153 31.23 13.68 -5.25
N ARG A 154 31.66 14.57 -4.35
CA ARG A 154 32.18 14.25 -3.00
C ARG A 154 31.15 14.49 -1.90
N TYR A 155 30.54 15.66 -1.92
CA TYR A 155 29.56 16.08 -0.90
C TYR A 155 28.17 16.06 -1.51
N ILE A 156 27.29 15.26 -0.96
CA ILE A 156 25.95 15.08 -1.48
C ILE A 156 24.95 15.42 -0.38
N LEU A 157 24.14 16.44 -0.60
CA LEU A 157 23.04 16.86 0.27
C LEU A 157 21.72 16.45 -0.40
N THR A 158 20.84 15.80 0.34
CA THR A 158 19.47 15.56 -0.11
C THR A 158 18.50 16.09 0.93
N ALA A 159 17.53 16.88 0.50
CA ALA A 159 16.41 17.33 1.30
C ALA A 159 15.11 16.86 0.64
N THR A 160 14.16 16.39 1.46
CA THR A 160 12.85 15.96 0.99
C THR A 160 11.79 16.51 1.92
N VAL A 161 10.68 16.95 1.37
CA VAL A 161 9.47 17.26 2.10
C VAL A 161 8.30 16.50 1.46
N ARG A 162 7.47 15.90 2.30
CA ARG A 162 6.25 15.24 1.87
C ARG A 162 5.10 15.67 2.78
N ARG A 163 3.99 16.03 2.17
CA ARG A 163 2.74 16.35 2.87
C ARG A 163 1.67 15.39 2.43
N ASP A 164 1.26 14.51 3.35
CA ASP A 164 0.31 13.43 3.09
C ASP A 164 -1.01 13.72 3.78
N GLY A 165 -2.10 13.52 3.06
CA GLY A 165 -3.47 13.63 3.54
C GLY A 165 -4.25 12.34 3.36
N SER A 166 -5.17 12.06 4.29
CA SER A 166 -6.08 10.91 4.22
C SER A 166 -7.49 11.33 4.61
N SER A 167 -8.48 10.81 3.87
CA SER A 167 -9.90 10.99 4.22
C SER A 167 -10.30 10.27 5.51
N ASN A 168 -9.48 9.34 6.01
CA ASN A 168 -9.74 8.61 7.24
C ASN A 168 -9.56 9.46 8.50
N PHE A 169 -8.95 10.64 8.37
CA PHE A 169 -8.77 11.56 9.49
C PHE A 169 -9.84 12.65 9.51
N GLY A 170 -10.21 13.08 10.71
CA GLY A 170 -11.16 14.17 10.92
C GLY A 170 -10.73 15.48 10.25
N SER A 171 -11.67 16.36 9.96
CA SER A 171 -11.49 17.57 9.15
C SER A 171 -10.35 18.51 9.58
N GLY A 172 -9.98 18.51 10.87
CA GLY A 172 -8.88 19.34 11.40
C GLY A 172 -7.47 18.77 11.25
N ASN A 173 -7.32 17.46 11.06
CA ASN A 173 -6.02 16.76 11.10
C ASN A 173 -5.75 15.88 9.89
N ARG A 174 -6.32 16.21 8.74
CA ARG A 174 -6.21 15.40 7.52
C ARG A 174 -4.82 15.31 6.93
N TYR A 175 -3.95 16.28 7.22
CA TYR A 175 -2.64 16.38 6.60
C TYR A 175 -1.50 16.34 7.63
N GLY A 176 -0.50 15.50 7.35
CA GLY A 176 0.79 15.49 8.02
C GLY A 176 1.91 15.95 7.09
N THR A 177 2.92 16.65 7.64
CA THR A 177 4.10 17.06 6.88
C THR A 177 5.34 16.36 7.42
N PHE A 178 6.11 15.75 6.53
CA PHE A 178 7.22 14.85 6.85
C PHE A 178 8.49 15.34 6.14
N PRO A 179 9.30 16.20 6.79
CA PRO A 179 10.59 16.61 6.27
C PRO A 179 11.67 15.56 6.53
N SER A 180 12.64 15.48 5.65
CA SER A 180 13.86 14.71 5.83
C SER A 180 15.05 15.36 5.16
N ALA A 181 16.24 15.13 5.71
CA ALA A 181 17.50 15.58 5.14
C ALA A 181 18.58 14.53 5.35
N SER A 182 19.50 14.43 4.40
CA SER A 182 20.66 13.57 4.51
C SER A 182 21.89 14.22 3.88
N LEU A 183 23.03 13.94 4.48
CA LEU A 183 24.35 14.32 3.99
C LEU A 183 25.18 13.08 3.74
N ALA A 184 25.84 13.01 2.59
CA ALA A 184 26.79 11.97 2.28
C ALA A 184 28.13 12.57 1.86
N TRP A 185 29.21 12.01 2.39
CA TRP A 185 30.59 12.38 2.06
C TRP A 185 31.31 11.17 1.48
N ARG A 186 31.74 11.29 0.23
CA ARG A 186 32.52 10.26 -0.46
C ARG A 186 34.00 10.46 -0.15
N LEU A 187 34.45 9.85 0.93
CA LEU A 187 35.85 9.92 1.40
C LEU A 187 36.83 9.36 0.37
N SER A 188 36.41 8.34 -0.39
CA SER A 188 37.23 7.78 -1.47
C SER A 188 37.63 8.79 -2.54
N GLU A 189 36.91 9.91 -2.65
CA GLU A 189 37.23 10.97 -3.60
C GLU A 189 38.18 12.04 -3.03
N GLU A 190 38.52 11.93 -1.76
CA GLU A 190 39.49 12.85 -1.13
C GLU A 190 40.94 12.40 -1.40
N ASN A 191 41.83 13.35 -1.65
CA ASN A 191 43.21 13.07 -2.03
C ASN A 191 43.96 12.24 -0.98
N PHE A 192 43.68 12.49 0.31
CA PHE A 192 44.33 11.77 1.40
C PHE A 192 43.90 10.27 1.50
N ILE A 193 42.70 9.91 1.01
CA ILE A 193 42.26 8.53 0.92
C ILE A 193 42.68 7.90 -0.42
N LYS A 194 42.59 8.64 -1.54
CA LYS A 194 43.02 8.14 -2.86
C LYS A 194 44.48 7.72 -2.84
N ASN A 195 45.35 8.46 -2.18
CA ASN A 195 46.77 8.17 -2.10
C ASN A 195 47.08 6.84 -1.34
N LEU A 196 46.17 6.39 -0.50
CA LEU A 196 46.36 5.14 0.24
C LEU A 196 46.13 3.89 -0.64
N ASN A 197 45.44 4.02 -1.77
CA ASN A 197 45.04 2.94 -2.69
C ASN A 197 44.41 1.71 -2.00
N LEU A 198 43.79 1.92 -0.83
CA LEU A 198 43.20 0.84 -0.02
C LEU A 198 41.69 0.68 -0.26
N PHE A 199 41.01 1.75 -0.67
CA PHE A 199 39.55 1.77 -0.79
C PHE A 199 39.11 2.19 -2.19
N SER A 200 38.36 1.33 -2.87
CA SER A 200 37.71 1.68 -4.14
C SER A 200 36.47 2.55 -3.96
N ASN A 201 35.77 2.40 -2.83
CA ASN A 201 34.60 3.24 -2.48
C ASN A 201 34.44 3.32 -0.96
N LEU A 202 34.68 4.51 -0.39
CA LEU A 202 34.45 4.79 1.02
C LEU A 202 33.54 6.00 1.15
N LYS A 203 32.36 5.81 1.82
CA LYS A 203 31.34 6.86 1.98
C LYS A 203 30.77 6.85 3.39
N ILE A 204 30.68 8.03 3.99
CA ILE A 204 29.94 8.26 5.24
C ILE A 204 28.59 8.89 4.89
N ARG A 205 27.53 8.49 5.57
CA ARG A 205 26.19 9.09 5.45
C ARG A 205 25.62 9.37 6.84
N ALA A 206 24.95 10.50 6.96
CA ALA A 206 24.12 10.85 8.08
C ALA A 206 22.78 11.35 7.56
N GLY A 207 21.69 11.00 8.22
CA GLY A 207 20.35 11.43 7.80
C GLY A 207 19.43 11.56 9.01
N TRP A 208 18.51 12.47 8.86
CA TRP A 208 17.41 12.69 9.77
C TRP A 208 16.11 12.79 8.99
N GLY A 209 15.02 12.31 9.57
CA GLY A 209 13.72 12.43 8.94
C GLY A 209 12.59 12.17 9.93
N GLN A 210 11.45 12.75 9.63
CA GLN A 210 10.20 12.54 10.32
C GLN A 210 9.28 11.69 9.44
N THR A 211 8.66 10.67 10.02
CA THR A 211 7.69 9.81 9.34
C THR A 211 6.37 9.81 10.11
N GLY A 212 5.28 9.62 9.40
CA GLY A 212 3.95 9.45 9.96
C GLY A 212 3.36 8.09 9.58
N ASN A 213 2.40 7.66 10.38
CA ASN A 213 1.60 6.48 10.09
C ASN A 213 0.13 6.91 9.99
N ALA A 214 -0.51 6.63 8.86
CA ALA A 214 -1.93 6.93 8.66
C ALA A 214 -2.87 6.00 9.46
N GLY A 215 -2.31 5.02 10.20
CA GLY A 215 -3.09 4.04 10.95
C GLY A 215 -3.93 3.14 10.04
N SER A 216 -3.94 1.85 10.29
CA SER A 216 -4.87 0.90 9.66
C SER A 216 -6.19 0.78 10.45
N GLY A 217 -6.43 1.66 11.40
CA GLY A 217 -7.59 1.65 12.26
C GLY A 217 -8.78 2.37 11.62
N THR A 218 -9.89 1.69 11.51
CA THR A 218 -11.24 2.27 11.34
C THR A 218 -11.62 3.07 12.59
N SER A 219 -10.99 4.19 12.82
CA SER A 219 -11.49 5.14 13.81
C SER A 219 -12.47 6.07 13.10
N LEU A 220 -13.73 5.66 13.08
CA LEU A 220 -14.86 6.57 12.93
C LEU A 220 -14.86 7.49 14.15
N SER A 221 -14.14 8.60 14.11
CA SER A 221 -14.45 9.74 14.97
C SER A 221 -15.49 10.56 14.25
N VAL A 222 -16.73 10.41 14.72
CA VAL A 222 -17.85 11.29 14.42
C VAL A 222 -17.57 12.69 14.98
#